data_c1261c551d20960a8b0a603a04d75a60
#
_entry.id   c1261c551d20960a8b0a603a04d75a60
#
_cell.length_a   1.000
_cell.length_b   1.000
_cell.length_c   1.000
_cell.angle_alpha   90.00
_cell.angle_beta   90.00
_cell.angle_gamma   90.00
#
_symmetry.space_group_name_H-M   'P 1'
#
loop_
_entity.id
_entity.type
_entity.pdbx_description
1 polymer ?
#
loop_
_entity_poly.entity_id
_entity_poly.type
_entity_poly.pdbx_seq_one_letter_code
_entity_poly.pdbx_strand_id
1 'polypeptide(L)'
;MCGRYARTQGADDIFSAFDLQSNEVDHSLPLNWNIAPTNEIYIIRGQRSLATASWGLIAPWMSDIAAARASQSHAINARSESIHEKPTFRHAFRTSRCLIPATGYYEWATSLGKFAPKQPFYISRVDQRQLSIAGIWSSWQSEKGQVIQSAAIITREAVGELATIHSRMPVFMARTKWDEWLDPS
;
A
#
# COMPACT_ATOMS: atom_id res chain seq x y z
N MET A 1 -0.84 5.99 -11.92
CA MET A 1 -1.11 5.00 -10.82
C MET A 1 0.12 4.93 -9.93
N CYS A 2 -0.06 5.04 -8.62
CA CYS A 2 1.05 4.94 -7.66
C CYS A 2 1.78 3.60 -7.82
N GLY A 3 2.91 3.61 -8.51
CA GLY A 3 3.73 2.43 -8.79
C GLY A 3 5.13 2.51 -8.18
N ARG A 4 5.44 3.60 -7.49
CA ARG A 4 6.70 3.83 -6.76
C ARG A 4 6.46 4.74 -5.57
N TYR A 5 7.07 4.43 -4.43
CA TYR A 5 7.03 5.30 -3.26
C TYR A 5 8.33 5.25 -2.47
N ALA A 6 8.49 6.16 -1.54
CA ALA A 6 9.65 6.25 -0.66
C ALA A 6 9.23 5.98 0.79
N ARG A 7 10.09 5.29 1.52
CA ARG A 7 10.03 5.15 2.96
C ARG A 7 11.44 5.35 3.54
N THR A 8 11.63 6.50 4.14
CA THR A 8 12.93 6.95 4.67
C THR A 8 12.97 6.98 6.19
N GLN A 9 11.96 6.39 6.82
CA GLN A 9 11.91 6.16 8.26
C GLN A 9 12.08 4.67 8.56
N GLY A 10 12.76 4.38 9.68
CA GLY A 10 12.93 3.04 10.21
C GLY A 10 11.67 2.53 10.92
N ALA A 11 11.72 1.28 11.39
CA ALA A 11 10.61 0.67 12.13
C ALA A 11 10.26 1.45 13.40
N ASP A 12 11.25 1.95 14.15
CA ASP A 12 11.05 2.69 15.41
C ASP A 12 10.37 4.04 15.17
N ASP A 13 10.73 4.74 14.07
CA ASP A 13 10.07 5.99 13.69
C ASP A 13 8.60 5.74 13.31
N ILE A 14 8.33 4.64 12.57
CA ILE A 14 6.97 4.24 12.21
C ILE A 14 6.19 3.86 13.47
N PHE A 15 6.82 3.11 14.37
CA PHE A 15 6.22 2.71 15.64
C PHE A 15 5.71 3.92 16.42
N SER A 16 6.56 4.93 16.57
CA SER A 16 6.22 6.17 17.26
C SER A 16 5.18 7.01 16.51
N ALA A 17 5.33 7.16 15.18
CA ALA A 17 4.46 8.03 14.39
C ALA A 17 3.02 7.52 14.27
N PHE A 18 2.84 6.19 14.32
CA PHE A 18 1.54 5.54 14.18
C PHE A 18 0.96 5.03 15.51
N ASP A 19 1.59 5.31 16.66
CA ASP A 19 1.20 4.81 18.00
C ASP A 19 0.96 3.30 18.00
N LEU A 20 1.95 2.55 17.50
CA LEU A 20 1.81 1.12 17.35
C LEU A 20 1.82 0.41 18.69
N GLN A 21 1.10 -0.70 18.78
CA GLN A 21 0.94 -1.49 20.02
C GLN A 21 1.84 -2.73 20.01
N SER A 22 2.19 -3.24 18.84
CA SER A 22 3.02 -4.43 18.70
C SER A 22 3.85 -4.40 17.41
N ASN A 23 4.91 -5.19 17.41
CA ASN A 23 5.81 -5.36 16.28
C ASN A 23 5.96 -6.85 15.96
N GLU A 24 5.51 -7.26 14.78
CA GLU A 24 5.60 -8.63 14.26
C GLU A 24 6.68 -8.76 13.18
N VAL A 25 7.60 -7.81 13.10
CA VAL A 25 8.64 -7.78 12.07
C VAL A 25 9.87 -8.55 12.54
N ASP A 26 10.22 -9.59 11.81
CA ASP A 26 11.39 -10.43 12.12
C ASP A 26 12.72 -9.72 11.83
N HIS A 27 12.73 -8.78 10.88
CA HIS A 27 13.92 -8.01 10.49
C HIS A 27 13.54 -6.62 10.00
N SER A 28 14.36 -5.62 10.32
CA SER A 28 14.15 -4.25 9.86
C SER A 28 14.42 -4.12 8.37
N LEU A 29 13.47 -3.54 7.65
CA LEU A 29 13.66 -3.21 6.24
C LEU A 29 14.57 -1.98 6.08
N PRO A 30 15.51 -1.98 5.14
CA PRO A 30 16.38 -0.84 4.86
C PRO A 30 15.56 0.37 4.40
N LEU A 31 16.03 1.58 4.72
CA LEU A 31 15.45 2.81 4.16
C LEU A 31 15.49 2.74 2.63
N ASN A 32 14.41 3.13 1.98
CA ASN A 32 14.31 3.00 0.53
C ASN A 32 13.56 4.17 -0.09
N TRP A 33 14.25 4.92 -0.94
CA TRP A 33 13.71 6.05 -1.70
C TRP A 33 12.94 5.65 -2.95
N ASN A 34 12.99 4.38 -3.34
CA ASN A 34 12.44 3.91 -4.61
C ASN A 34 11.88 2.50 -4.49
N ILE A 35 10.91 2.32 -3.60
CA ILE A 35 10.20 1.06 -3.42
C ILE A 35 9.40 0.75 -4.68
N ALA A 36 9.62 -0.44 -5.23
CA ALA A 36 8.98 -0.93 -6.43
C ALA A 36 7.98 -2.06 -6.13
N PRO A 37 7.05 -2.36 -7.04
CA PRO A 37 6.23 -3.57 -6.96
C PRO A 37 7.05 -4.81 -6.65
N THR A 38 6.49 -5.72 -5.88
CA THR A 38 7.09 -6.96 -5.34
C THR A 38 8.15 -6.78 -4.25
N ASN A 39 8.60 -5.55 -3.98
CA ASN A 39 9.44 -5.32 -2.80
C ASN A 39 8.67 -5.60 -1.51
N GLU A 40 9.41 -5.97 -0.48
CA GLU A 40 8.87 -6.07 0.87
C GLU A 40 8.65 -4.67 1.45
N ILE A 41 7.50 -4.46 2.07
CA ILE A 41 7.04 -3.19 2.61
C ILE A 41 6.50 -3.38 4.03
N TYR A 42 6.55 -2.32 4.84
CA TYR A 42 5.82 -2.30 6.10
C TYR A 42 4.33 -2.08 5.86
N ILE A 43 3.53 -2.79 6.63
CA ILE A 43 2.09 -2.59 6.78
C ILE A 43 1.73 -2.50 8.25
N ILE A 44 0.69 -1.72 8.57
CA ILE A 44 0.10 -1.64 9.90
C ILE A 44 -1.27 -2.28 9.81
N ARG A 45 -1.54 -3.26 10.66
CA ARG A 45 -2.78 -4.08 10.61
C ARG A 45 -3.38 -4.31 11.99
N GLY A 46 -4.65 -4.72 12.02
CA GLY A 46 -5.36 -5.05 13.25
C GLY A 46 -5.29 -3.94 14.30
N GLN A 47 -4.97 -4.29 15.52
CA GLN A 47 -4.82 -3.35 16.63
C GLN A 47 -3.47 -2.60 16.59
N ARG A 48 -3.14 -1.99 15.43
CA ARG A 48 -1.90 -1.25 15.17
C ARG A 48 -0.63 -2.08 15.38
N SER A 49 -0.61 -3.29 14.81
CA SER A 49 0.60 -4.10 14.74
C SER A 49 1.40 -3.79 13.48
N LEU A 50 2.73 -3.60 13.62
CA LEU A 50 3.64 -3.49 12.49
C LEU A 50 3.97 -4.89 11.96
N ALA A 51 3.82 -5.07 10.65
CA ALA A 51 4.17 -6.30 9.96
C ALA A 51 4.82 -5.97 8.60
N THR A 52 5.31 -7.00 7.90
CA THR A 52 5.78 -6.86 6.52
C THR A 52 4.89 -7.62 5.54
N ALA A 53 4.88 -7.17 4.29
CA ALA A 53 4.18 -7.81 3.19
C ALA A 53 4.88 -7.50 1.86
N SER A 54 4.78 -8.36 0.88
CA SER A 54 5.23 -8.08 -0.48
C SER A 54 4.21 -7.18 -1.20
N TRP A 55 4.66 -6.12 -1.87
CA TRP A 55 3.76 -5.19 -2.55
C TRP A 55 3.23 -5.76 -3.88
N GLY A 56 1.96 -6.02 -3.92
CA GLY A 56 1.19 -6.68 -4.97
C GLY A 56 0.38 -7.82 -4.37
N LEU A 57 -0.95 -7.66 -4.29
CA LEU A 57 -1.82 -8.60 -3.59
C LEU A 57 -1.84 -9.96 -4.30
N ILE A 58 -1.63 -11.02 -3.56
CA ILE A 58 -1.86 -12.39 -4.00
C ILE A 58 -3.26 -12.81 -3.55
N ALA A 59 -4.08 -13.20 -4.50
CA ALA A 59 -5.42 -13.70 -4.19
C ALA A 59 -5.34 -15.09 -3.50
N PRO A 60 -6.17 -15.37 -2.48
CA PRO A 60 -6.07 -16.60 -1.69
C PRO A 60 -6.25 -17.91 -2.49
N TRP A 61 -6.89 -17.83 -3.65
CA TRP A 61 -7.19 -18.98 -4.51
C TRP A 61 -6.11 -19.27 -5.57
N MET A 62 -4.97 -18.56 -5.57
CA MET A 62 -3.89 -18.87 -6.50
C MET A 62 -3.36 -20.27 -6.25
N SER A 63 -3.25 -21.07 -7.34
CA SER A 63 -2.96 -22.50 -7.26
C SER A 63 -1.50 -22.82 -6.92
N ASP A 64 -0.58 -21.98 -7.39
CA ASP A 64 0.85 -22.23 -7.22
C ASP A 64 1.64 -20.93 -7.03
N ILE A 65 2.88 -21.08 -6.57
CA ILE A 65 3.76 -19.95 -6.25
C ILE A 65 4.16 -19.12 -7.48
N ALA A 66 4.28 -19.73 -8.65
CA ALA A 66 4.66 -19.02 -9.87
C ALA A 66 3.51 -18.13 -10.34
N ALA A 67 2.29 -18.66 -10.37
CA ALA A 67 1.07 -17.89 -10.67
C ALA A 67 0.83 -16.79 -9.63
N ALA A 68 1.03 -17.09 -8.33
CA ALA A 68 0.91 -16.13 -7.25
C ALA A 68 1.86 -14.93 -7.45
N ARG A 69 3.14 -15.20 -7.69
CA ARG A 69 4.15 -14.14 -7.93
C ARG A 69 3.90 -13.36 -9.21
N ALA A 70 3.51 -14.02 -10.29
CA ALA A 70 3.18 -13.36 -11.55
C ALA A 70 1.98 -12.41 -11.41
N SER A 71 1.01 -12.74 -10.56
CA SER A 71 -0.17 -11.91 -10.31
C SER A 71 0.14 -10.62 -9.56
N GLN A 72 1.20 -10.58 -8.76
CA GLN A 72 1.53 -9.43 -7.89
C GLN A 72 1.73 -8.13 -8.68
N SER A 73 2.43 -8.16 -9.81
CA SER A 73 2.71 -6.98 -10.62
C SER A 73 1.44 -6.29 -11.16
N HIS A 74 0.34 -7.03 -11.28
CA HIS A 74 -0.95 -6.56 -11.76
C HIS A 74 -1.91 -6.15 -10.64
N ALA A 75 -1.58 -6.48 -9.39
CA ALA A 75 -2.42 -6.25 -8.21
C ALA A 75 -1.77 -5.31 -7.17
N ILE A 76 -0.91 -4.40 -7.60
CA ILE A 76 -0.26 -3.41 -6.72
C ILE A 76 -1.21 -2.34 -6.21
N ASN A 77 -2.28 -2.05 -6.98
CA ASN A 77 -3.28 -1.05 -6.65
C ASN A 77 -4.70 -1.62 -6.80
N ALA A 78 -5.55 -1.31 -5.83
CA ALA A 78 -6.98 -1.57 -5.86
C ALA A 78 -7.76 -0.25 -5.98
N ARG A 79 -8.68 -0.14 -6.94
CA ARG A 79 -9.50 1.07 -7.10
C ARG A 79 -10.62 1.07 -6.07
N SER A 80 -10.76 2.13 -5.28
CA SER A 80 -11.79 2.25 -4.24
C SER A 80 -13.21 2.09 -4.80
N GLU A 81 -13.43 2.51 -6.04
CA GLU A 81 -14.73 2.49 -6.71
C GLU A 81 -15.23 1.07 -7.01
N SER A 82 -14.31 0.12 -7.18
CA SER A 82 -14.66 -1.27 -7.56
C SER A 82 -14.04 -2.34 -6.67
N ILE A 83 -13.35 -1.96 -5.61
CA ILE A 83 -12.64 -2.88 -4.71
C ILE A 83 -13.58 -3.92 -4.08
N HIS A 84 -14.82 -3.53 -3.78
CA HIS A 84 -15.84 -4.36 -3.15
C HIS A 84 -16.43 -5.43 -4.10
N GLU A 85 -16.27 -5.25 -5.41
CA GLU A 85 -16.78 -6.16 -6.45
C GLU A 85 -15.70 -7.10 -6.98
N LYS A 86 -14.46 -6.58 -7.14
CA LYS A 86 -13.38 -7.33 -7.78
C LYS A 86 -12.97 -8.56 -6.97
N PRO A 87 -13.04 -9.77 -7.56
CA PRO A 87 -12.70 -11.01 -6.86
C PRO A 87 -11.34 -10.94 -6.15
N THR A 88 -10.33 -10.41 -6.80
CA THR A 88 -8.97 -10.29 -6.25
C THR A 88 -8.91 -9.51 -4.94
N PHE A 89 -9.76 -8.48 -4.76
CA PHE A 89 -9.64 -7.53 -3.67
C PHE A 89 -10.77 -7.59 -2.64
N ARG A 90 -11.99 -8.00 -3.06
CA ARG A 90 -13.21 -7.88 -2.23
C ARG A 90 -13.13 -8.56 -0.87
N HIS A 91 -12.45 -9.72 -0.81
CA HIS A 91 -12.30 -10.43 0.47
C HIS A 91 -11.38 -9.65 1.40
N ALA A 92 -10.18 -9.31 0.93
CA ALA A 92 -9.21 -8.55 1.71
C ALA A 92 -9.76 -7.17 2.14
N PHE A 93 -10.55 -6.52 1.29
CA PHE A 93 -11.19 -5.26 1.63
C PHE A 93 -12.18 -5.37 2.80
N ARG A 94 -12.88 -6.50 2.92
CA ARG A 94 -13.82 -6.74 4.02
C ARG A 94 -13.13 -7.15 5.32
N THR A 95 -12.03 -7.92 5.24
CA THR A 95 -11.48 -8.63 6.40
C THR A 95 -10.04 -8.25 6.75
N SER A 96 -9.31 -7.64 5.84
CA SER A 96 -7.85 -7.52 5.96
C SER A 96 -7.37 -6.15 5.45
N ARG A 97 -7.84 -5.08 6.13
CA ARG A 97 -7.42 -3.72 5.84
C ARG A 97 -6.12 -3.41 6.57
N CYS A 98 -5.32 -2.53 5.98
CA CYS A 98 -4.05 -2.08 6.57
C CYS A 98 -3.78 -0.61 6.23
N LEU A 99 -2.78 -0.05 6.91
CA LEU A 99 -2.15 1.21 6.53
C LEU A 99 -0.75 0.92 5.99
N ILE A 100 -0.35 1.66 4.97
CA ILE A 100 0.99 1.57 4.38
C ILE A 100 1.70 2.89 4.67
N PRO A 101 2.72 2.91 5.55
CA PRO A 101 3.50 4.09 5.87
C PRO A 101 4.42 4.46 4.70
N ALA A 102 4.43 5.73 4.32
CA ALA A 102 5.29 6.25 3.27
C ALA A 102 5.77 7.66 3.59
N THR A 103 6.97 8.03 3.16
CA THR A 103 7.46 9.43 3.23
C THR A 103 6.85 10.25 2.11
N GLY A 104 6.67 9.64 0.95
CA GLY A 104 6.08 10.23 -0.23
C GLY A 104 5.95 9.19 -1.33
N TYR A 105 5.34 9.55 -2.43
CA TYR A 105 5.20 8.66 -3.58
C TYR A 105 5.54 9.37 -4.89
N TYR A 106 5.86 8.59 -5.89
CA TYR A 106 6.15 9.11 -7.23
C TYR A 106 4.94 8.91 -8.15
N GLU A 107 4.69 9.93 -8.97
CA GLU A 107 3.72 9.86 -10.04
C GLU A 107 4.27 10.56 -11.28
N TRP A 108 3.85 10.09 -12.44
CA TRP A 108 4.28 10.63 -13.72
C TRP A 108 3.12 11.34 -14.38
N ALA A 109 3.36 12.59 -14.80
CA ALA A 109 2.35 13.39 -15.47
C ALA A 109 1.80 12.66 -16.70
N THR A 110 0.48 12.69 -16.85
CA THR A 110 -0.21 12.23 -18.03
C THR A 110 -0.48 13.41 -18.98
N SER A 111 -0.95 13.14 -20.21
CA SER A 111 -1.30 14.17 -21.19
C SER A 111 -2.52 15.02 -20.81
N LEU A 112 -3.14 14.76 -19.64
CA LEU A 112 -4.34 15.45 -19.17
C LEU A 112 -4.07 16.77 -18.45
N GLY A 113 -2.80 17.05 -18.12
CA GLY A 113 -2.43 18.20 -17.32
C GLY A 113 -1.58 19.23 -18.07
N LYS A 114 -1.18 20.27 -17.34
CA LYS A 114 -0.29 21.34 -17.81
C LYS A 114 1.20 20.97 -17.88
N PHE A 115 1.54 19.74 -17.49
CA PHE A 115 2.92 19.26 -17.44
C PHE A 115 3.26 18.40 -18.64
N ALA A 116 4.55 18.32 -18.99
CA ALA A 116 5.02 17.43 -20.04
C ALA A 116 4.68 15.97 -19.72
N PRO A 117 4.18 15.17 -20.67
CA PRO A 117 3.90 13.76 -20.44
C PRO A 117 5.12 13.02 -19.91
N LYS A 118 4.91 12.16 -18.91
CA LYS A 118 5.94 11.39 -18.19
C LYS A 118 6.91 12.22 -17.32
N GLN A 119 6.67 13.52 -17.14
CA GLN A 119 7.42 14.27 -16.13
C GLN A 119 7.21 13.64 -14.74
N PRO A 120 8.28 13.26 -14.01
CA PRO A 120 8.15 12.67 -12.69
C PRO A 120 7.87 13.76 -11.63
N PHE A 121 7.04 13.40 -10.66
CA PHE A 121 6.75 14.20 -9.47
C PHE A 121 6.98 13.34 -8.24
N TYR A 122 7.61 13.91 -7.23
CA TYR A 122 7.63 13.38 -5.88
C TYR A 122 6.61 14.13 -5.04
N ILE A 123 5.65 13.42 -4.49
CA ILE A 123 4.52 13.97 -3.75
C ILE A 123 4.66 13.55 -2.29
N SER A 124 4.78 14.53 -1.41
CA SER A 124 4.90 14.34 0.05
C SER A 124 4.02 15.34 0.79
N ARG A 125 3.93 15.19 2.11
CA ARG A 125 3.25 16.15 2.96
C ARG A 125 4.12 17.40 3.16
N VAL A 126 3.46 18.55 3.23
CA VAL A 126 4.14 19.84 3.51
C VAL A 126 4.77 19.85 4.91
N ASP A 127 4.11 19.20 5.89
CA ASP A 127 4.56 19.14 7.28
C ASP A 127 5.63 18.04 7.52
N GLN A 128 6.14 17.41 6.47
CA GLN A 128 7.15 16.35 6.49
C GLN A 128 6.77 15.09 7.29
N ARG A 129 5.53 14.99 7.77
CA ARG A 129 5.04 13.79 8.45
C ARG A 129 4.82 12.67 7.45
N GLN A 130 4.81 11.43 7.93
CA GLN A 130 4.53 10.27 7.10
C GLN A 130 3.12 10.32 6.51
N LEU A 131 2.99 9.85 5.29
CA LEU A 131 1.72 9.51 4.67
C LEU A 131 1.19 8.22 5.29
N SER A 132 -0.09 8.22 5.58
CA SER A 132 -0.83 7.02 5.95
C SER A 132 -1.70 6.62 4.77
N ILE A 133 -1.23 5.66 3.98
CA ILE A 133 -1.94 5.21 2.78
C ILE A 133 -2.84 4.04 3.13
N ALA A 134 -4.11 4.09 2.73
CA ALA A 134 -5.02 2.96 2.86
C ALA A 134 -4.57 1.79 1.99
N GLY A 135 -4.55 0.61 2.56
CA GLY A 135 -4.19 -0.63 1.89
C GLY A 135 -5.08 -1.79 2.31
N ILE A 136 -4.94 -2.87 1.59
CA ILE A 136 -5.48 -4.19 1.93
C ILE A 136 -4.36 -5.20 1.87
N TRP A 137 -4.47 -6.27 2.65
CA TRP A 137 -3.46 -7.32 2.68
C TRP A 137 -4.08 -8.72 2.61
N SER A 138 -3.28 -9.71 2.28
CA SER A 138 -3.69 -11.12 2.19
C SER A 138 -2.54 -12.01 2.61
N SER A 139 -2.87 -13.13 3.22
CA SER A 139 -1.92 -14.22 3.47
C SER A 139 -2.26 -15.37 2.52
N TRP A 140 -1.29 -15.74 1.70
CA TRP A 140 -1.39 -16.88 0.79
C TRP A 140 -0.44 -17.98 1.25
N GLN A 141 -0.89 -19.23 1.17
CA GLN A 141 -0.10 -20.38 1.56
C GLN A 141 0.01 -21.36 0.38
N SER A 142 1.22 -21.75 0.05
CA SER A 142 1.47 -22.81 -0.94
C SER A 142 1.13 -24.20 -0.40
N GLU A 143 0.94 -25.16 -1.28
CA GLU A 143 0.79 -26.59 -0.91
C GLU A 143 1.93 -27.14 -0.07
N LYS A 144 3.13 -26.55 -0.21
CA LYS A 144 4.32 -26.92 0.55
C LYS A 144 4.45 -26.17 1.89
N GLY A 145 3.42 -25.42 2.29
CA GLY A 145 3.39 -24.70 3.55
C GLY A 145 4.09 -23.32 3.56
N GLN A 146 4.64 -22.87 2.42
CA GLN A 146 5.21 -21.52 2.34
C GLN A 146 4.13 -20.47 2.43
N VAL A 147 4.26 -19.55 3.38
CA VAL A 147 3.35 -18.41 3.57
C VAL A 147 3.93 -17.17 2.93
N ILE A 148 3.14 -16.44 2.13
CA ILE A 148 3.47 -15.13 1.58
C ILE A 148 2.40 -14.14 2.02
N GLN A 149 2.81 -13.12 2.76
CA GLN A 149 1.97 -11.96 3.04
C GLN A 149 2.15 -10.94 1.92
N SER A 150 1.05 -10.41 1.42
CA SER A 150 1.04 -9.49 0.31
C SER A 150 0.05 -8.36 0.55
N ALA A 151 0.30 -7.17 -0.03
CA ALA A 151 -0.55 -6.01 0.17
C ALA A 151 -0.73 -5.20 -1.11
N ALA A 152 -1.84 -4.48 -1.22
CA ALA A 152 -2.10 -3.53 -2.31
C ALA A 152 -2.48 -2.16 -1.75
N ILE A 153 -2.06 -1.11 -2.43
CA ILE A 153 -2.47 0.27 -2.15
C ILE A 153 -3.88 0.50 -2.69
N ILE A 154 -4.72 1.16 -1.91
CA ILE A 154 -6.02 1.62 -2.41
C ILE A 154 -5.84 2.98 -3.08
N THR A 155 -6.38 3.11 -4.29
CA THR A 155 -6.36 4.35 -5.07
C THR A 155 -7.77 4.84 -5.36
N ARG A 156 -7.88 6.15 -5.54
CA ARG A 156 -9.11 6.83 -5.92
C ARG A 156 -8.85 7.80 -7.08
N GLU A 157 -9.90 8.39 -7.62
CA GLU A 157 -9.78 9.52 -8.52
C GLU A 157 -9.02 10.67 -7.84
N ALA A 158 -8.08 11.27 -8.55
CA ALA A 158 -7.28 12.37 -8.04
C ALA A 158 -8.12 13.66 -7.94
N VAL A 159 -7.86 14.45 -6.91
CA VAL A 159 -8.55 15.72 -6.64
C VAL A 159 -7.56 16.87 -6.49
N GLY A 160 -8.04 18.09 -6.67
CA GLY A 160 -7.25 19.31 -6.52
C GLY A 160 -6.05 19.34 -7.47
N GLU A 161 -4.90 19.80 -6.98
CA GLU A 161 -3.68 19.93 -7.78
C GLU A 161 -3.15 18.59 -8.27
N LEU A 162 -3.36 17.51 -7.54
CA LEU A 162 -2.91 16.16 -7.93
C LEU A 162 -3.59 15.68 -9.23
N ALA A 163 -4.83 16.11 -9.47
CA ALA A 163 -5.55 15.81 -10.72
C ALA A 163 -4.88 16.43 -11.96
N THR A 164 -4.06 17.47 -11.78
CA THR A 164 -3.29 18.07 -12.88
C THR A 164 -2.05 17.26 -13.27
N ILE A 165 -1.63 16.33 -12.41
CA ILE A 165 -0.48 15.44 -12.64
C ILE A 165 -0.98 14.12 -13.21
N HIS A 166 -1.90 13.47 -12.52
CA HIS A 166 -2.40 12.15 -12.89
C HIS A 166 -3.87 12.00 -12.46
N SER A 167 -4.64 11.18 -13.17
CA SER A 167 -6.06 10.92 -12.86
C SER A 167 -6.31 10.11 -11.58
N ARG A 168 -5.29 9.49 -11.03
CA ARG A 168 -5.39 8.65 -9.82
C ARG A 168 -4.43 9.11 -8.73
N MET A 169 -4.84 8.92 -7.48
CA MET A 169 -4.02 9.16 -6.28
C MET A 169 -4.26 8.05 -5.25
N PRO A 170 -3.31 7.80 -4.32
CA PRO A 170 -3.58 6.95 -3.16
C PRO A 170 -4.69 7.50 -2.27
N VAL A 171 -5.40 6.61 -1.59
CA VAL A 171 -6.33 7.03 -0.53
C VAL A 171 -5.52 7.27 0.74
N PHE A 172 -5.52 8.50 1.23
CA PHE A 172 -4.87 8.84 2.49
C PHE A 172 -5.86 8.75 3.65
N MET A 173 -5.41 8.12 4.75
CA MET A 173 -6.22 7.94 5.94
C MET A 173 -5.86 8.97 7.00
N ALA A 174 -6.86 9.75 7.45
CA ALA A 174 -6.68 10.62 8.60
C ALA A 174 -6.44 9.81 9.87
N ARG A 175 -5.58 10.32 10.79
CA ARG A 175 -5.26 9.65 12.06
C ARG A 175 -6.50 9.26 12.87
N THR A 176 -7.52 10.12 12.87
CA THR A 176 -8.81 9.89 13.57
C THR A 176 -9.63 8.74 12.98
N LYS A 177 -9.24 8.19 11.83
CA LYS A 177 -9.93 7.10 11.12
C LYS A 177 -9.12 5.80 11.09
N TRP A 178 -7.93 5.77 11.70
CA TRP A 178 -7.09 4.58 11.65
C TRP A 178 -7.73 3.36 12.32
N ASP A 179 -8.27 3.53 13.53
CA ASP A 179 -8.87 2.41 14.28
C ASP A 179 -10.12 1.87 13.55
N GLU A 180 -11.01 2.76 13.10
CA GLU A 180 -12.17 2.38 12.29
C GLU A 180 -11.78 1.67 10.99
N TRP A 181 -10.68 2.12 10.36
CA TRP A 181 -10.19 1.51 9.14
C TRP A 181 -9.58 0.13 9.37
N LEU A 182 -8.82 -0.03 10.43
CA LEU A 182 -8.11 -1.27 10.76
C LEU A 182 -9.01 -2.34 11.38
N ASP A 183 -10.15 -1.94 11.95
CA ASP A 183 -11.13 -2.86 12.52
C ASP A 183 -11.95 -3.54 11.40
N PRO A 184 -11.89 -4.88 11.27
CA PRO A 184 -12.62 -5.61 10.25
C PRO A 184 -14.12 -5.82 10.57
N SER A 185 -14.61 -5.43 11.76
CA SER A 185 -16.01 -5.61 12.19
C SER A 185 -17.01 -4.77 11.37
#